data_380946a79a9ce11db014b718a092c33b
#
_entry.id   380946a79a9ce11db014b718a092c33b
#
_cell.length_a   1.000
_cell.length_b   1.000
_cell.length_c   1.000
_cell.angle_alpha   90.00
_cell.angle_beta   90.00
_cell.angle_gamma   90.00
#
_symmetry.space_group_name_H-M   'P 1'
#
loop_
_entity.id
_entity.type
_entity.pdbx_description
1 polymer ?
#
loop_
_entity_poly.entity_id
_entity_poly.type
_entity_poly.pdbx_seq_one_letter_code
_entity_poly.pdbx_strand_id
1 'polypeptide(L)'
;MAFVHLHNHSDFSILDAATRVNDMVKRAVDLKMPALALTDHGYLFGIPDFDLACRKYNDAQKDMQQWRSDLECFQKNWDLEEPPADALDAGEHDGMHRQWESDTAIWNKTHDIEAVKANKPHPLIKPIFGCEAYFITDDCIERG
;
A
#
# COMPACT_ATOMS: atom_id res chain seq x y z
N MET A 1 10.79 17.13 -3.72
CA MET A 1 12.00 16.27 -3.67
C MET A 1 11.65 15.08 -2.77
N ALA A 2 11.82 13.85 -3.23
CA ALA A 2 11.51 12.68 -2.42
C ALA A 2 12.71 12.41 -1.50
N PHE A 3 12.46 12.21 -0.20
CA PHE A 3 13.47 11.90 0.79
C PHE A 3 13.49 10.40 1.07
N VAL A 4 14.67 9.82 1.27
CA VAL A 4 14.86 8.41 1.61
C VAL A 4 15.83 8.32 2.79
N HIS A 5 15.40 7.68 3.87
CA HIS A 5 16.29 7.34 4.98
C HIS A 5 17.13 6.12 4.61
N LEU A 6 18.45 6.27 4.57
CA LEU A 6 19.39 5.20 4.22
C LEU A 6 20.07 4.54 5.42
N HIS A 7 19.89 5.10 6.63
CA HIS A 7 20.47 4.60 7.87
C HIS A 7 19.39 4.58 8.94
N ASN A 8 18.89 3.39 9.27
CA ASN A 8 17.88 3.20 10.30
C ASN A 8 18.12 1.88 11.03
N HIS A 9 17.89 1.90 12.33
CA HIS A 9 17.93 0.74 13.20
C HIS A 9 16.54 0.38 13.70
N SER A 10 16.27 -0.91 13.77
CA SER A 10 15.06 -1.44 14.38
C SER A 10 15.29 -1.92 15.81
N ASP A 11 14.25 -2.45 16.44
CA ASP A 11 14.31 -3.11 17.73
C ASP A 11 15.20 -4.36 17.76
N PHE A 12 15.71 -4.82 16.62
CA PHE A 12 16.80 -5.80 16.55
C PHE A 12 18.16 -5.21 16.95
N SER A 13 18.33 -3.88 16.90
CA SER A 13 19.48 -3.14 17.42
C SER A 13 19.14 -2.50 18.78
N ILE A 14 18.77 -3.34 19.75
CA ILE A 14 18.08 -2.96 21.01
C ILE A 14 18.80 -1.91 21.86
N LEU A 15 20.10 -1.74 21.71
CA LEU A 15 20.88 -0.73 22.43
C LEU A 15 20.73 0.66 21.83
N ASP A 16 20.40 0.76 20.53
CA ASP A 16 20.39 2.01 19.78
C ASP A 16 19.01 2.38 19.25
N ALA A 17 18.10 1.41 19.15
CA ALA A 17 16.75 1.65 18.66
C ALA A 17 15.68 0.81 19.37
N ALA A 18 14.48 1.39 19.46
CA ALA A 18 13.29 0.74 20.00
C ALA A 18 12.13 0.71 19.01
N THR A 19 12.37 1.12 17.77
CA THR A 19 11.32 1.21 16.74
C THR A 19 11.08 -0.16 16.12
N ARG A 20 9.85 -0.64 16.21
CA ARG A 20 9.46 -1.89 15.54
C ARG A 20 9.47 -1.71 14.04
N VAL A 21 9.88 -2.75 13.33
CA VAL A 21 9.97 -2.77 11.87
C VAL A 21 8.66 -2.34 11.20
N ASN A 22 7.52 -2.88 11.66
CA ASN A 22 6.20 -2.52 11.09
C ASN A 22 5.86 -1.03 11.28
N ASP A 23 6.18 -0.45 12.43
CA ASP A 23 5.91 0.96 12.71
C ASP A 23 6.81 1.87 11.87
N MET A 24 8.05 1.45 11.65
CA MET A 24 8.99 2.14 10.77
C MET A 24 8.50 2.18 9.32
N VAL A 25 8.07 1.04 8.76
CA VAL A 25 7.50 0.98 7.41
C VAL A 25 6.24 1.83 7.31
N LYS A 26 5.32 1.70 8.27
CA LYS A 26 4.10 2.52 8.31
C LYS A 26 4.43 4.01 8.31
N ARG A 27 5.39 4.44 9.13
CA ARG A 27 5.80 5.85 9.20
C ARG A 27 6.41 6.35 7.90
N ALA A 28 7.24 5.54 7.24
CA ALA A 28 7.81 5.89 5.94
C ALA A 28 6.72 6.08 4.87
N VAL A 29 5.72 5.21 4.90
CA VAL A 29 4.55 5.31 4.03
C VAL A 29 3.74 6.59 4.30
N ASP A 30 3.42 6.88 5.56
CA ASP A 30 2.69 8.10 5.95
C ASP A 30 3.43 9.37 5.49
N LEU A 31 4.75 9.33 5.50
CA LEU A 31 5.62 10.41 5.01
C LEU A 31 5.83 10.37 3.48
N LYS A 32 5.20 9.43 2.78
CA LYS A 32 5.29 9.26 1.31
C LYS A 32 6.72 9.06 0.81
N MET A 33 7.53 8.36 1.58
CA MET A 33 8.88 7.99 1.16
C MET A 33 8.81 6.91 0.07
N PRO A 34 9.57 7.03 -1.02
CA PRO A 34 9.58 6.01 -2.09
C PRO A 34 10.40 4.78 -1.71
N ALA A 35 11.27 4.89 -0.71
CA ALA A 35 12.10 3.80 -0.23
C ALA A 35 12.49 4.03 1.23
N LEU A 36 12.89 2.95 1.90
CA LEU A 36 13.40 2.95 3.27
C LEU A 36 14.49 1.91 3.39
N ALA A 37 15.60 2.23 4.07
CA ALA A 37 16.63 1.26 4.40
C ALA A 37 16.44 0.74 5.84
N LEU A 38 16.85 -0.51 6.06
CA LEU A 38 17.10 -1.08 7.37
C LEU A 38 18.57 -1.48 7.45
N THR A 39 19.28 -0.97 8.47
CA THR A 39 20.74 -1.11 8.64
C THR A 39 21.07 -1.42 10.09
N ASP A 40 20.54 -2.53 10.62
CA ASP A 40 20.82 -2.96 11.99
C ASP A 40 22.29 -3.30 12.22
N HIS A 41 22.73 -3.19 13.46
CA HIS A 41 24.13 -3.42 13.86
C HIS A 41 24.53 -4.88 13.72
N GLY A 42 25.52 -5.16 12.88
CA GLY A 42 26.22 -6.45 12.76
C GLY A 42 25.37 -7.63 12.29
N TYR A 43 24.05 -7.47 12.12
CA TYR A 43 23.13 -8.55 11.84
C TYR A 43 22.09 -8.17 10.78
N LEU A 44 21.51 -9.20 10.17
CA LEU A 44 20.43 -9.07 9.18
C LEU A 44 19.10 -9.66 9.69
N PHE A 45 18.96 -9.85 11.01
CA PHE A 45 17.79 -10.54 11.57
C PHE A 45 16.47 -9.80 11.36
N GLY A 46 16.48 -8.48 11.30
CA GLY A 46 15.29 -7.66 11.01
C GLY A 46 14.87 -7.66 9.54
N ILE A 47 15.73 -8.12 8.62
CA ILE A 47 15.46 -8.05 7.18
C ILE A 47 14.23 -8.87 6.75
N PRO A 48 14.00 -10.11 7.21
CA PRO A 48 12.80 -10.86 6.83
C PRO A 48 11.50 -10.15 7.23
N ASP A 49 11.44 -9.59 8.43
CA ASP A 49 10.27 -8.87 8.93
C ASP A 49 10.07 -7.55 8.16
N PHE A 50 11.17 -6.87 7.82
CA PHE A 50 11.15 -5.65 7.04
C PHE A 50 10.67 -5.88 5.60
N ASP A 51 11.17 -6.91 4.93
CA ASP A 51 10.70 -7.30 3.58
C ASP A 51 9.22 -7.66 3.61
N LEU A 52 8.80 -8.47 4.59
CA LEU A 52 7.41 -8.87 4.75
C LEU A 52 6.48 -7.66 4.99
N ALA A 53 6.89 -6.71 5.83
CA ALA A 53 6.13 -5.49 6.09
C ALA A 53 5.97 -4.64 4.83
N CYS A 54 7.06 -4.44 4.07
CA CYS A 54 7.03 -3.70 2.82
C CYS A 54 6.16 -4.39 1.76
N ARG A 55 6.25 -5.72 1.63
CA ARG A 55 5.42 -6.50 0.68
C ARG A 55 3.95 -6.40 1.03
N LYS A 56 3.57 -6.64 2.27
CA LYS A 56 2.16 -6.53 2.72
C LYS A 56 1.56 -5.17 2.38
N TYR A 57 2.33 -4.10 2.62
CA TYR A 57 1.89 -2.76 2.27
C TYR A 57 1.73 -2.59 0.76
N ASN A 58 2.72 -3.02 -0.02
CA ASN A 58 2.72 -2.89 -1.47
C ASN A 58 1.60 -3.72 -2.13
N ASP A 59 1.33 -4.92 -1.62
CA ASP A 59 0.26 -5.78 -2.14
C ASP A 59 -1.11 -5.16 -1.85
N ALA A 60 -1.34 -4.66 -0.64
CA ALA A 60 -2.57 -3.93 -0.33
C ALA A 60 -2.77 -2.68 -1.22
N GLN A 61 -1.69 -2.01 -1.62
CA GLN A 61 -1.77 -0.87 -2.54
C GLN A 61 -2.08 -1.31 -3.98
N LYS A 62 -1.55 -2.43 -4.43
CA LYS A 62 -1.88 -3.00 -5.76
C LYS A 62 -3.33 -3.43 -5.83
N ASP A 63 -3.82 -4.11 -4.81
CA ASP A 63 -5.22 -4.52 -4.70
C ASP A 63 -6.15 -3.30 -4.75
N MET A 64 -5.80 -2.23 -4.04
CA MET A 64 -6.56 -0.97 -4.06
C MET A 64 -6.52 -0.28 -5.43
N GLN A 65 -5.38 -0.32 -6.13
CA GLN A 65 -5.27 0.23 -7.48
C GLN A 65 -6.10 -0.57 -8.48
N GLN A 66 -6.07 -1.90 -8.39
CA GLN A 66 -6.89 -2.78 -9.23
C GLN A 66 -8.37 -2.49 -8.99
N TRP A 67 -8.79 -2.40 -7.75
CA TRP A 67 -10.15 -2.08 -7.35
C TRP A 67 -10.66 -0.74 -7.91
N ARG A 68 -9.79 0.28 -7.91
CA ARG A 68 -10.13 1.58 -8.54
C ARG A 68 -10.33 1.46 -10.04
N SER A 69 -9.45 0.71 -10.71
CA SER A 69 -9.56 0.47 -12.14
C SER A 69 -10.86 -0.28 -12.48
N ASP A 70 -11.19 -1.30 -11.68
CA ASP A 70 -12.42 -2.07 -11.86
C ASP A 70 -13.67 -1.21 -11.62
N LEU A 71 -13.63 -0.32 -10.62
CA LEU A 71 -14.70 0.62 -10.34
C LEU A 71 -14.89 1.63 -11.47
N GLU A 72 -13.81 2.20 -11.99
CA GLU A 72 -13.88 3.14 -13.12
C GLU A 72 -14.45 2.45 -14.38
N CYS A 73 -14.01 1.20 -14.63
CA CYS A 73 -14.52 0.41 -15.74
C CYS A 73 -16.01 0.10 -15.57
N PHE A 74 -16.43 -0.28 -14.38
CA PHE A 74 -17.82 -0.55 -14.05
C PHE A 74 -18.69 0.70 -14.26
N GLN A 75 -18.30 1.84 -13.67
CA GLN A 75 -19.05 3.08 -13.81
C GLN A 75 -19.20 3.48 -15.28
N LYS A 76 -18.13 3.38 -16.07
CA LYS A 76 -18.15 3.72 -17.49
C LYS A 76 -19.10 2.82 -18.29
N ASN A 77 -19.08 1.51 -18.03
CA ASN A 77 -19.96 0.57 -18.71
C ASN A 77 -21.42 0.75 -18.28
N TRP A 78 -21.62 1.09 -17.00
CA TRP A 78 -22.96 1.30 -16.45
C TRP A 78 -23.61 2.58 -16.99
N ASP A 79 -22.85 3.65 -17.14
CA ASP A 79 -23.32 4.90 -17.75
C ASP A 79 -23.74 4.70 -19.22
N LEU A 80 -23.15 3.69 -19.92
CA LEU A 80 -23.49 3.34 -21.29
C LEU A 80 -24.73 2.42 -21.38
N GLU A 81 -25.06 1.73 -20.30
CA GLU A 81 -26.18 0.77 -20.24
C GLU A 81 -27.42 1.35 -19.56
N GLU A 82 -27.37 2.61 -19.08
CA GLU A 82 -28.58 3.27 -18.58
C GLU A 82 -29.66 3.27 -19.68
N PRO A 83 -30.86 2.71 -19.39
CA PRO A 83 -31.88 2.58 -20.41
C PRO A 83 -32.28 3.95 -20.99
N PRO A 84 -32.18 4.15 -22.31
CA PRO A 84 -32.53 5.43 -22.90
C PRO A 84 -34.03 5.75 -22.66
N ALA A 85 -34.28 6.94 -22.14
CA ALA A 85 -35.61 7.38 -21.71
C ALA A 85 -36.69 7.34 -22.79
N ASP A 86 -36.30 7.28 -24.07
CA ASP A 86 -37.14 7.42 -25.26
C ASP A 86 -37.24 6.13 -26.10
N ALA A 87 -36.51 5.06 -25.75
CA ALA A 87 -36.41 3.86 -26.59
C ALA A 87 -37.38 2.71 -26.20
N LEU A 88 -38.05 2.81 -25.05
CA LEU A 88 -38.92 1.76 -24.50
C LEU A 88 -40.28 2.31 -24.13
N ASP A 89 -41.28 1.46 -24.11
CA ASP A 89 -42.57 1.86 -23.54
C ASP A 89 -42.41 2.14 -22.04
N ALA A 90 -43.23 3.01 -21.45
CA ALA A 90 -43.04 3.52 -20.09
C ALA A 90 -42.98 2.41 -19.00
N GLY A 91 -43.60 1.25 -19.24
CA GLY A 91 -43.60 0.13 -18.28
C GLY A 91 -42.32 -0.69 -18.32
N GLU A 92 -41.74 -0.87 -19.50
CA GLU A 92 -40.49 -1.60 -19.68
C GLU A 92 -39.28 -0.77 -19.17
N HIS A 93 -39.28 0.53 -19.48
CA HIS A 93 -38.30 1.48 -18.99
C HIS A 93 -38.25 1.52 -17.44
N ASP A 94 -39.42 1.64 -16.81
CA ASP A 94 -39.55 1.64 -15.35
C ASP A 94 -39.06 0.35 -14.70
N GLY A 95 -39.24 -0.77 -15.35
CA GLY A 95 -38.73 -2.08 -14.88
C GLY A 95 -37.23 -2.16 -14.94
N MET A 96 -36.62 -1.78 -16.05
CA MET A 96 -35.19 -1.81 -16.29
C MET A 96 -34.47 -0.78 -15.41
N HIS A 97 -35.02 0.42 -15.27
CA HIS A 97 -34.45 1.46 -14.43
C HIS A 97 -34.45 1.08 -12.94
N ARG A 98 -35.52 0.48 -12.44
CA ARG A 98 -35.56 -0.05 -11.04
C ARG A 98 -34.54 -1.17 -10.81
N GLN A 99 -34.33 -2.03 -11.79
CA GLN A 99 -33.30 -3.07 -11.69
C GLN A 99 -31.90 -2.45 -11.63
N TRP A 100 -31.64 -1.49 -12.52
CA TRP A 100 -30.39 -0.73 -12.56
C TRP A 100 -30.12 0.02 -11.25
N GLU A 101 -31.10 0.69 -10.67
CA GLU A 101 -30.98 1.35 -9.36
C GLU A 101 -30.66 0.32 -8.23
N SER A 102 -31.33 -0.83 -8.25
CA SER A 102 -31.12 -1.88 -7.26
C SER A 102 -29.71 -2.46 -7.34
N ASP A 103 -29.22 -2.76 -8.55
CA ASP A 103 -27.92 -3.34 -8.77
C ASP A 103 -26.81 -2.33 -8.43
N THR A 104 -27.02 -1.06 -8.74
CA THR A 104 -26.11 0.05 -8.34
C THR A 104 -26.05 0.20 -6.82
N ALA A 105 -27.18 0.11 -6.14
CA ALA A 105 -27.23 0.21 -4.67
C ALA A 105 -26.51 -0.99 -4.00
N ILE A 106 -26.68 -2.20 -4.54
CA ILE A 106 -25.97 -3.40 -4.07
C ILE A 106 -24.47 -3.25 -4.30
N TRP A 107 -24.05 -2.81 -5.49
CA TRP A 107 -22.65 -2.57 -5.79
C TRP A 107 -22.02 -1.55 -4.84
N ASN A 108 -22.64 -0.40 -4.67
CA ASN A 108 -22.16 0.66 -3.78
C ASN A 108 -22.01 0.18 -2.33
N LYS A 109 -22.97 -0.63 -1.85
CA LYS A 109 -22.93 -1.19 -0.50
C LYS A 109 -21.82 -2.23 -0.30
N THR A 110 -21.54 -3.04 -1.32
CA THR A 110 -20.54 -4.11 -1.23
C THR A 110 -19.12 -3.60 -1.44
N HIS A 111 -18.95 -2.46 -2.10
CA HIS A 111 -17.63 -1.98 -2.51
C HIS A 111 -17.15 -0.72 -1.79
N ASP A 112 -17.91 -0.15 -0.87
CA ASP A 112 -17.53 1.06 -0.11
C ASP A 112 -16.80 2.12 -0.96
N ILE A 113 -17.48 2.56 -2.01
CA ILE A 113 -16.93 3.47 -3.04
C ILE A 113 -16.37 4.75 -2.42
N GLU A 114 -17.00 5.29 -1.38
CA GLU A 114 -16.55 6.52 -0.73
C GLU A 114 -15.22 6.31 0.01
N ALA A 115 -15.01 5.15 0.64
CA ALA A 115 -13.73 4.80 1.24
C ALA A 115 -12.63 4.65 0.18
N VAL A 116 -12.96 4.03 -0.98
CA VAL A 116 -12.01 3.92 -2.11
C VAL A 116 -11.66 5.28 -2.70
N LYS A 117 -12.63 6.18 -2.87
CA LYS A 117 -12.40 7.54 -3.36
C LYS A 117 -11.59 8.39 -2.38
N ALA A 118 -11.84 8.24 -1.07
CA ALA A 118 -11.16 8.97 -0.03
C ALA A 118 -9.70 8.51 0.14
N ASN A 119 -9.42 7.24 -0.14
CA ASN A 119 -8.11 6.64 0.03
C ASN A 119 -7.21 6.95 -1.18
N LYS A 120 -6.37 7.97 -1.06
CA LYS A 120 -5.41 8.30 -2.12
C LYS A 120 -4.36 7.20 -2.24
N PRO A 121 -4.03 6.72 -3.47
CA PRO A 121 -2.96 5.76 -3.64
C PRO A 121 -1.64 6.35 -3.15
N HIS A 122 -0.96 5.62 -2.28
CA HIS A 122 0.40 5.93 -1.86
C HIS A 122 1.40 5.30 -2.83
N PRO A 123 2.59 5.88 -3.02
CA PRO A 123 3.63 5.22 -3.79
C PRO A 123 4.04 3.90 -3.13
N LEU A 124 4.38 2.90 -3.94
CA LEU A 124 4.97 1.66 -3.43
C LEU A 124 6.28 1.98 -2.72
N ILE A 125 6.51 1.36 -1.56
CA ILE A 125 7.74 1.54 -0.81
C ILE A 125 8.77 0.48 -1.23
N LYS A 126 9.97 0.92 -1.61
CA LYS A 126 11.08 0.02 -1.97
C LYS A 126 11.94 -0.27 -0.73
N PRO A 127 12.05 -1.54 -0.29
CA PRO A 127 12.98 -1.88 0.77
C PRO A 127 14.43 -1.80 0.28
N ILE A 128 15.33 -1.29 1.12
CA ILE A 128 16.77 -1.29 0.93
C ILE A 128 17.36 -2.06 2.11
N PHE A 129 18.01 -3.17 1.81
CA PHE A 129 18.60 -4.04 2.82
C PHE A 129 20.06 -3.65 3.04
N GLY A 130 20.43 -3.43 4.30
CA GLY A 130 21.76 -3.07 4.70
C GLY A 130 22.09 -3.63 6.09
N CYS A 131 23.32 -3.40 6.51
CA CYS A 131 23.82 -3.77 7.81
C CYS A 131 24.92 -2.79 8.17
N GLU A 132 24.98 -2.35 9.41
CA GLU A 132 26.10 -1.61 9.93
C GLU A 132 27.22 -2.59 10.33
N ALA A 133 28.22 -2.69 9.47
CA ALA A 133 29.30 -3.66 9.65
C ALA A 133 30.41 -3.10 10.54
N TYR A 134 30.97 -3.98 11.38
CA TYR A 134 32.14 -3.66 12.18
C TYR A 134 33.40 -4.08 11.42
N PHE A 135 34.35 -3.16 11.29
CA PHE A 135 35.66 -3.45 10.74
C PHE A 135 36.67 -3.60 11.87
N ILE A 136 37.41 -4.71 11.88
CA ILE A 136 38.53 -4.93 12.77
C ILE A 136 39.81 -4.66 11.96
N THR A 137 40.61 -3.70 12.40
CA THR A 137 41.92 -3.47 11.83
C THR A 137 42.93 -4.45 12.42
N ASP A 138 44.01 -4.76 11.70
CA ASP A 138 45.05 -5.68 12.14
C ASP A 138 45.61 -5.29 13.53
N ASP A 139 45.65 -4.00 13.83
CA ASP A 139 46.07 -3.47 15.16
C ASP A 139 45.16 -3.89 16.32
N CYS A 140 43.92 -4.29 16.05
CA CYS A 140 42.98 -4.80 17.06
C CYS A 140 43.20 -6.28 17.36
N ILE A 141 43.74 -7.04 16.39
CA ILE A 141 43.96 -8.48 16.50
C ILE A 141 45.22 -8.75 17.39
N GLU A 142 46.20 -7.84 17.37
CA GLU A 142 47.47 -8.00 18.11
C GLU A 142 47.35 -7.66 19.60
N ARG A 143 46.21 -7.14 20.08
CA ARG A 143 46.02 -6.73 21.49
C ARG A 143 45.15 -7.68 22.31
N GLY A 144 44.80 -8.83 21.76
CA GLY A 144 44.02 -9.89 22.42
C GLY A 144 44.88 -10.92 23.17
#